data_1ca1c985a3bcb6f4cab90c2bc4de80d0
#
_entry.id   1ca1c985a3bcb6f4cab90c2bc4de80d0
#
_cell.length_a   1.000
_cell.length_b   1.000
_cell.length_c   1.000
_cell.angle_alpha   90.00
_cell.angle_beta   90.00
_cell.angle_gamma   90.00
#
_symmetry.space_group_name_H-M   'P 1'
#
loop_
_entity.id
_entity.type
_entity.pdbx_description
1 polymer ?
#
loop_
_entity_poly.entity_id
_entity_poly.type
_entity_poly.pdbx_seq_one_letter_code
_entity_poly.pdbx_strand_id
1 'polypeptide(L)'
;NYTKQPLDHQQIIQQLKQRGLLIINESDAINQLKIISYFRLANYLRPMEQNKVAHTFKPNSYFENAVDLYYFDKELRNCLNLIQ
;
A
#
# COMPACT_ATOMS: atom_id res chain seq x y z
N ASN A 1 10.19 -29.04 3.04
CA ASN A 1 10.58 -27.98 3.14
C ASN A 1 9.65 -26.95 3.03
N TYR A 2 9.82 -26.06 3.78
CA TYR A 2 9.04 -25.12 3.81
C TYR A 2 9.47 -24.07 3.09
N THR A 3 8.87 -23.81 2.07
CA THR A 3 9.29 -22.80 1.35
C THR A 3 8.13 -22.03 1.04
N LYS A 4 7.62 -21.33 1.96
CA LYS A 4 6.59 -20.50 1.63
C LYS A 4 7.14 -19.34 0.93
N GLN A 5 6.89 -19.22 -0.31
CA GLN A 5 7.37 -18.08 -1.06
C GLN A 5 6.49 -16.87 -0.81
N PRO A 6 7.06 -15.68 -0.72
CA PRO A 6 6.27 -14.48 -0.60
C PRO A 6 5.48 -14.26 -1.89
N LEU A 7 4.38 -13.58 -1.78
CA LEU A 7 3.58 -13.27 -2.95
C LEU A 7 4.34 -12.33 -3.86
N ASP A 8 4.21 -12.55 -5.17
CA ASP A 8 4.76 -11.61 -6.13
C ASP A 8 4.04 -10.28 -6.01
N HIS A 9 4.70 -9.22 -6.42
CA HIS A 9 4.08 -7.91 -6.39
C HIS A 9 2.81 -7.88 -7.25
N GLN A 10 2.83 -8.59 -8.36
CA GLN A 10 1.64 -8.67 -9.19
C GLN A 10 0.49 -9.36 -8.45
N GLN A 11 0.79 -10.41 -7.71
CA GLN A 11 -0.23 -11.11 -6.94
C GLN A 11 -0.82 -10.21 -5.86
N ILE A 12 0.01 -9.41 -5.22
CA ILE A 12 -0.46 -8.46 -4.23
C ILE A 12 -1.41 -7.44 -4.88
N ILE A 13 -1.04 -6.93 -6.04
CA ILE A 13 -1.86 -5.97 -6.76
C ILE A 13 -3.21 -6.60 -7.12
N GLN A 14 -3.19 -7.85 -7.60
CA GLN A 14 -4.44 -8.53 -7.95
C GLN A 14 -5.34 -8.70 -6.71
N GLN A 15 -4.75 -9.08 -5.59
CA GLN A 15 -5.52 -9.22 -4.37
C GLN A 15 -6.17 -7.91 -3.94
N LEU A 16 -5.41 -6.83 -4.02
CA LEU A 16 -5.93 -5.52 -3.62
C LEU A 16 -7.08 -5.09 -4.53
N LYS A 17 -6.95 -5.36 -5.82
CA LYS A 17 -8.02 -5.05 -6.75
C LYS A 17 -9.27 -5.86 -6.47
N GLN A 18 -9.09 -7.13 -6.12
CA GLN A 18 -10.24 -7.97 -5.79
C GLN A 18 -10.95 -7.49 -4.53
N ARG A 19 -10.22 -6.85 -3.64
CA ARG A 19 -10.80 -6.31 -2.42
C ARG A 19 -11.41 -4.92 -2.60
N GLY A 20 -11.38 -4.40 -3.81
CA GLY A 20 -12.02 -3.12 -4.11
C GLY A 20 -11.09 -1.93 -4.19
N LEU A 21 -9.80 -2.14 -4.05
CA LEU A 21 -8.86 -1.04 -4.16
C LEU A 21 -8.64 -0.68 -5.62
N LEU A 22 -8.67 0.60 -5.92
CA LEU A 22 -8.48 1.08 -7.29
C LEU A 22 -7.00 1.38 -7.52
N ILE A 23 -6.52 0.98 -8.68
CA ILE A 23 -5.13 1.22 -9.05
C ILE A 23 -5.11 1.88 -10.40
N ILE A 24 -4.57 3.08 -10.46
CA ILE A 24 -4.55 3.84 -11.71
C ILE A 24 -3.50 3.27 -12.66
N ASN A 25 -2.29 2.99 -12.14
CA ASN A 25 -1.22 2.47 -12.96
C ASN A 25 -0.58 1.30 -12.24
N GLU A 26 -0.84 0.10 -12.75
CA GLU A 26 -0.35 -1.12 -12.09
C GLU A 26 1.17 -1.22 -12.12
N SER A 27 1.79 -0.79 -13.21
CA SER A 27 3.24 -0.84 -13.30
C SER A 27 3.88 0.03 -12.23
N ASP A 28 3.34 1.22 -12.05
CA ASP A 28 3.84 2.13 -11.03
C ASP A 28 3.58 1.57 -9.65
N ALA A 29 2.41 0.97 -9.45
CA ALA A 29 2.07 0.36 -8.17
C ALA A 29 3.05 -0.74 -7.81
N ILE A 30 3.42 -1.57 -8.78
CA ILE A 30 4.39 -2.62 -8.56
C ILE A 30 5.75 -2.03 -8.18
N ASN A 31 6.17 -0.97 -8.86
CA ASN A 31 7.42 -0.31 -8.53
C ASN A 31 7.41 0.23 -7.11
N GLN A 32 6.30 0.82 -6.70
CA GLN A 32 6.18 1.36 -5.33
C GLN A 32 6.23 0.23 -4.30
N LEU A 33 5.64 -0.91 -4.61
CA LEU A 33 5.72 -2.07 -3.72
C LEU A 33 7.16 -2.53 -3.55
N LYS A 34 7.96 -2.47 -4.60
CA LYS A 34 9.35 -2.85 -4.51
C LYS A 34 10.16 -1.88 -3.67
N ILE A 35 9.82 -0.62 -3.76
CA ILE A 35 10.54 0.43 -3.02
C ILE A 35 10.12 0.50 -1.57
N ILE A 36 8.81 0.49 -1.33
CA ILE A 36 8.27 0.77 -0.01
C ILE A 36 8.10 -0.49 0.83
N SER A 37 7.75 -1.57 0.23
CA SER A 37 7.36 -2.82 0.86
C SER A 37 5.89 -2.79 1.26
N TYR A 38 5.27 -3.92 1.11
CA TYR A 38 3.84 -4.05 1.36
C TYR A 38 3.49 -3.81 2.82
N PHE A 39 4.37 -4.24 3.73
CA PHE A 39 4.09 -4.07 5.16
C PHE A 39 3.90 -2.60 5.53
N ARG A 40 4.73 -1.74 4.97
CA ARG A 40 4.63 -0.33 5.27
C ARG A 40 3.41 0.29 4.64
N LEU A 41 3.12 -0.10 3.39
CA LEU A 41 1.94 0.41 2.73
C LEU A 41 0.67 -0.07 3.38
N ALA A 42 0.66 -1.27 3.92
CA ALA A 42 -0.53 -1.81 4.56
C ALA A 42 -1.03 -0.91 5.70
N ASN A 43 -0.10 -0.26 6.41
CA ASN A 43 -0.48 0.65 7.47
C ASN A 43 -1.29 1.84 6.96
N TYR A 44 -1.01 2.25 5.72
CA TYR A 44 -1.73 3.37 5.13
C TYR A 44 -2.98 2.91 4.38
N LEU A 45 -3.08 1.63 4.10
CA LEU A 45 -4.27 1.07 3.46
C LEU A 45 -5.36 0.74 4.48
N ARG A 46 -4.99 0.48 5.72
CA ARG A 46 -5.98 0.11 6.75
C ARG A 46 -7.09 1.12 6.93
N PRO A 47 -6.81 2.43 6.98
CA PRO A 47 -7.90 3.40 7.13
C PRO A 47 -8.85 3.42 5.94
N MET A 48 -8.43 2.88 4.81
CA MET A 48 -9.26 2.84 3.61
C MET A 48 -10.18 1.61 3.59
N GLU A 49 -9.99 0.67 4.51
CA GLU A 49 -10.82 -0.52 4.54
C GLU A 49 -12.20 -0.21 5.06
N GLN A 50 -13.21 -0.67 4.32
CA GLN A 50 -14.58 -0.51 4.75
C GLN A 50 -14.97 -1.62 5.71
N ASN A 51 -14.56 -2.86 5.40
CA ASN A 51 -14.87 -4.00 6.24
C ASN A 51 -13.55 -4.66 6.59
N LYS A 52 -13.16 -4.60 7.85
CA LYS A 52 -11.87 -5.13 8.26
C LYS A 52 -11.84 -6.65 8.31
N VAL A 53 -12.98 -7.27 8.49
CA VAL A 53 -13.04 -8.72 8.49
C VAL A 53 -12.87 -9.27 7.08
N ALA A 54 -13.55 -8.68 6.12
CA ALA A 54 -13.43 -9.11 4.73
C ALA A 54 -12.26 -8.44 4.01
N HIS A 55 -11.64 -7.44 4.63
CA HIS A 55 -10.53 -6.68 4.04
C HIS A 55 -10.93 -6.02 2.73
N THR A 56 -12.17 -5.56 2.65
CA THR A 56 -12.62 -4.83 1.46
C THR A 56 -12.40 -3.34 1.68
N PHE A 57 -12.14 -2.63 0.58
CA PHE A 57 -11.83 -1.21 0.65
C PHE A 57 -13.05 -0.36 0.36
N LYS A 58 -13.04 0.86 0.86
CA LYS A 58 -14.12 1.81 0.61
C LYS A 58 -14.14 2.20 -0.87
N PRO A 59 -15.31 2.62 -1.39
CA PRO A 59 -15.36 3.12 -2.75
C PRO A 59 -14.41 4.31 -2.91
N ASN A 60 -13.79 4.41 -4.08
CA ASN A 60 -12.85 5.48 -4.39
C ASN A 60 -11.58 5.43 -3.55
N SER A 61 -11.20 4.26 -3.05
CA SER A 61 -9.91 4.10 -2.40
C SER A 61 -8.87 3.75 -3.46
N TYR A 62 -7.78 4.51 -3.50
CA TYR A 62 -6.75 4.31 -4.50
C TYR A 62 -5.44 3.88 -3.86
N PHE A 63 -4.75 2.97 -4.53
CA PHE A 63 -3.43 2.54 -4.09
C PHE A 63 -2.47 3.74 -4.04
N GLU A 64 -2.58 4.62 -5.03
CA GLU A 64 -1.72 5.79 -5.10
C GLU A 64 -1.90 6.74 -3.92
N ASN A 65 -3.09 6.76 -3.35
CA ASN A 65 -3.32 7.58 -2.16
C ASN A 65 -2.49 7.08 -0.99
N ALA A 66 -2.38 5.77 -0.83
CA ALA A 66 -1.56 5.20 0.24
C ALA A 66 -0.09 5.52 0.03
N VAL A 67 0.37 5.48 -1.21
CA VAL A 67 1.74 5.83 -1.55
C VAL A 67 2.01 7.28 -1.21
N ASP A 68 1.08 8.17 -1.57
CA ASP A 68 1.22 9.58 -1.26
C ASP A 68 1.30 9.83 0.23
N LEU A 69 0.46 9.14 1.00
CA LEU A 69 0.50 9.26 2.46
C LEU A 69 1.84 8.79 3.03
N TYR A 70 2.37 7.73 2.47
CA TYR A 70 3.65 7.22 2.92
C TYR A 70 4.75 8.26 2.70
N TYR A 71 4.79 8.85 1.52
CA TYR A 71 5.82 9.84 1.21
C TYR A 71 5.62 11.12 2.00
N PHE A 72 4.39 11.53 2.22
CA PHE A 72 4.10 12.70 3.01
C PHE A 72 4.59 12.51 4.45
N ASP A 73 4.30 11.36 5.04
CA ASP A 73 4.72 11.05 6.39
C ASP A 73 6.25 10.98 6.49
N LYS A 74 6.88 10.42 5.47
CA LYS A 74 8.34 10.31 5.43
C LYS A 74 8.97 11.69 5.38
N GLU A 75 8.40 12.60 4.60
CA GLU A 75 8.92 13.95 4.52
C GLU A 75 8.75 14.70 5.83
N LEU A 76 7.64 14.49 6.51
CA LEU A 76 7.43 15.10 7.80
C LEU A 76 8.47 14.65 8.82
N ARG A 77 8.79 13.37 8.82
CA ARG A 77 9.79 12.85 9.72
C ARG A 77 11.17 13.43 9.43
N ASN A 78 11.50 13.54 8.15
CA ASN A 78 12.78 14.13 7.76
C ASN A 78 12.84 15.59 8.17
N CYS A 79 11.74 16.30 8.02
CA CYS A 79 11.69 17.69 8.40
C CYS A 79 11.87 17.87 9.90
N LEU A 80 11.25 17.01 10.68
CA LEU A 80 11.40 17.07 12.13
C LEU A 80 12.83 16.77 12.55
N ASN A 81 13.49 15.84 11.87
CA ASN A 81 14.87 15.54 12.17
C ASN A 81 15.78 16.71 11.88
N LEU A 82 15.48 17.46 10.84
CA LEU A 82 16.31 18.60 10.49
C LEU A 82 16.18 19.75 11.48
N ILE A 83 15.06 19.83 12.17
CA ILE A 83 14.83 20.89 13.10
C ILE A 83 15.59 20.71 14.40
N GLN A 84 15.99 19.51 14.71
CA GLN A 84 16.69 19.26 15.95
C GLN A 84 18.10 19.85 15.99
#